data_1f20ee0dc9b659cabf8f7e4fd685a1e4
#
_entry.id   1f20ee0dc9b659cabf8f7e4fd685a1e4
#
_cell.length_a   1.000
_cell.length_b   1.000
_cell.length_c   1.000
_cell.angle_alpha   90.00
_cell.angle_beta   90.00
_cell.angle_gamma   90.00
#
_symmetry.space_group_name_H-M   'P 1'
#
loop_
_entity.id
_entity.type
_entity.pdbx_description
1 polymer ?
#
loop_
_entity_poly.entity_id
_entity_poly.type
_entity_poly.pdbx_seq_one_letter_code
_entity_poly.pdbx_strand_id
1 'polypeptide(L)'
;LVHIAASLIGVTYSEVVGKHRRLPTHLIKESDMSVKPIPEGYHRITPYLGIKEAAKAIEFYKTVFGAQQIMRLDMPDGRVGHAELRIGDSAFMLGSPCEESALHSPNNGHTSVGLHLYVEDVDAQYQKAIDAGAEIISRPSDQFYGDRSGTLRDPFGHVWFVATQKESLSEDQIKQRAKALFQQS
;
A
#
# COMPACT_ATOMS: atom_id res chain seq x y z
N LEU A 1 -6.69 15.81 -0.48
CA LEU A 1 -6.97 14.55 0.24
C LEU A 1 -8.46 14.34 0.46
N VAL A 2 -9.18 15.29 1.06
CA VAL A 2 -10.65 15.18 1.28
C VAL A 2 -11.43 15.00 -0.02
N HIS A 3 -11.02 15.62 -1.14
CA HIS A 3 -11.61 15.43 -2.46
C HIS A 3 -11.40 14.01 -3.03
N ILE A 4 -10.24 13.44 -2.81
CA ILE A 4 -9.92 12.06 -3.26
C ILE A 4 -10.76 11.08 -2.44
N ALA A 5 -10.85 11.26 -1.13
CA ALA A 5 -11.69 10.44 -0.25
C ALA A 5 -13.17 10.53 -0.65
N ALA A 6 -13.71 11.74 -0.91
CA ALA A 6 -15.09 11.94 -1.32
C ALA A 6 -15.42 11.24 -2.65
N SER A 7 -14.53 11.33 -3.64
CA SER A 7 -14.71 10.66 -4.94
C SER A 7 -14.66 9.13 -4.87
N LEU A 8 -13.91 8.58 -3.90
CA LEU A 8 -13.78 7.14 -3.72
C LEU A 8 -14.96 6.50 -2.96
N ILE A 9 -15.70 7.30 -2.20
CA ILE A 9 -16.83 6.83 -1.39
C ILE A 9 -18.20 7.18 -2.01
N GLY A 10 -18.24 7.66 -3.26
CA GLY A 10 -19.49 7.97 -3.97
C GLY A 10 -20.31 9.10 -3.35
N VAL A 11 -19.72 9.88 -2.42
CA VAL A 11 -20.41 10.98 -1.72
C VAL A 11 -19.88 12.30 -2.25
N THR A 12 -20.77 13.20 -2.64
CA THR A 12 -20.35 14.54 -3.07
C THR A 12 -19.85 15.35 -1.86
N TYR A 13 -18.94 16.28 -2.09
CA TYR A 13 -18.44 17.19 -1.04
C TYR A 13 -19.56 17.88 -0.27
N SER A 14 -20.70 18.16 -0.93
CA SER A 14 -21.89 18.75 -0.32
C SER A 14 -22.60 17.81 0.67
N GLU A 15 -22.47 16.50 0.52
CA GLU A 15 -23.07 15.50 1.42
C GLU A 15 -22.19 15.24 2.65
N VAL A 16 -20.85 15.31 2.50
CA VAL A 16 -19.92 15.19 3.62
C VAL A 16 -19.98 16.42 4.55
N VAL A 17 -20.22 17.61 3.98
CA VAL A 17 -20.20 18.88 4.75
C VAL A 17 -21.60 19.34 5.20
N GLY A 18 -22.67 18.61 4.81
CA GLY A 18 -24.05 18.96 5.12
C GLY A 18 -24.50 20.24 4.44
N LYS A 19 -25.72 20.27 3.92
CA LYS A 19 -26.31 21.48 3.34
C LYS A 19 -26.23 22.64 4.35
N HIS A 20 -25.45 23.69 4.02
CA HIS A 20 -25.45 25.00 4.69
C HIS A 20 -24.73 25.12 6.07
N ARG A 21 -23.48 24.72 6.19
CA ARG A 21 -22.59 25.44 7.09
C ARG A 21 -21.34 25.89 6.33
N ARG A 22 -21.31 27.17 5.93
CA ARG A 22 -20.01 27.83 5.66
C ARG A 22 -19.19 27.69 6.93
N LEU A 23 -18.03 27.05 6.82
CA LEU A 23 -17.08 27.09 7.93
C LEU A 23 -16.84 28.55 8.29
N PRO A 24 -16.89 28.91 9.59
CA PRO A 24 -16.68 30.29 10.02
C PRO A 24 -15.31 30.75 9.49
N THR A 25 -15.28 31.86 8.77
CA THR A 25 -14.10 32.43 8.12
C THR A 25 -12.91 32.71 9.06
N HIS A 26 -13.14 32.75 10.38
CA HIS A 26 -12.10 32.97 11.37
C HIS A 26 -11.24 31.72 11.70
N LEU A 27 -11.59 30.54 11.18
CA LEU A 27 -10.77 29.32 11.29
C LEU A 27 -9.75 29.16 10.17
N ILE A 28 -9.83 30.01 9.13
CA ILE A 28 -8.82 30.08 8.07
C ILE A 28 -7.83 31.17 8.46
N LYS A 29 -6.89 30.86 9.33
CA LYS A 29 -5.65 31.66 9.38
C LYS A 29 -4.94 31.39 8.06
N GLU A 30 -4.97 32.35 7.15
CA GLU A 30 -3.96 32.48 6.09
C GLU A 30 -2.58 32.62 6.74
N SER A 31 -1.98 31.51 7.12
CA SER A 31 -0.53 31.48 7.25
C SER A 31 -0.01 31.45 5.82
N ASP A 32 0.68 32.48 5.43
CA ASP A 32 1.44 32.65 4.17
C ASP A 32 2.63 31.67 4.14
N MET A 33 2.33 30.39 4.27
CA MET A 33 3.25 29.28 4.05
C MET A 33 2.95 28.73 2.66
N SER A 34 3.84 28.99 1.72
CA SER A 34 3.77 28.40 0.39
C SER A 34 3.59 26.89 0.51
N VAL A 35 2.39 26.40 0.18
CA VAL A 35 2.06 24.96 0.26
C VAL A 35 2.95 24.23 -0.74
N LYS A 36 3.77 23.30 -0.26
CA LYS A 36 4.57 22.42 -1.14
C LYS A 36 3.62 21.60 -2.01
N PRO A 37 3.79 21.58 -3.34
CA PRO A 37 2.92 20.77 -4.24
C PRO A 37 2.97 19.26 -3.93
N ILE A 38 4.08 18.79 -3.39
CA ILE A 38 4.24 17.40 -2.91
C ILE A 38 4.31 17.47 -1.39
N PRO A 39 3.37 16.82 -0.66
CA PRO A 39 3.38 16.82 0.79
C PRO A 39 4.67 16.21 1.33
N GLU A 40 5.11 16.70 2.48
CA GLU A 40 6.30 16.16 3.13
C GLU A 40 6.07 14.71 3.56
N GLY A 41 7.05 13.85 3.33
CA GLY A 41 6.98 12.42 3.63
C GLY A 41 6.23 11.59 2.59
N TYR A 42 5.88 12.16 1.42
CA TYR A 42 5.30 11.44 0.30
C TYR A 42 6.22 11.44 -0.90
N HIS A 43 6.28 10.30 -1.59
CA HIS A 43 6.88 10.18 -2.90
C HIS A 43 5.87 10.65 -3.98
N ARG A 44 6.36 10.89 -5.21
CA ARG A 44 5.49 11.31 -6.32
C ARG A 44 4.42 10.29 -6.68
N ILE A 45 4.71 9.01 -6.47
CA ILE A 45 3.77 7.91 -6.65
C ILE A 45 3.52 7.31 -5.27
N THR A 46 2.26 7.31 -4.86
CA THR A 46 1.80 6.71 -3.61
C THR A 46 0.70 5.71 -3.95
N PRO A 47 0.91 4.41 -3.73
CA PRO A 47 -0.11 3.39 -3.98
C PRO A 47 -1.37 3.67 -3.16
N TYR A 48 -2.54 3.41 -3.76
CA TYR A 48 -3.83 3.43 -3.08
C TYR A 48 -4.51 2.07 -3.25
N LEU A 49 -4.80 1.38 -2.14
CA LEU A 49 -5.35 0.02 -2.12
C LEU A 49 -6.85 0.06 -1.80
N GLY A 50 -7.66 -0.59 -2.64
CA GLY A 50 -9.06 -0.87 -2.33
C GLY A 50 -9.16 -2.13 -1.50
N ILE A 51 -9.63 -2.04 -0.25
CA ILE A 51 -9.69 -3.20 0.65
C ILE A 51 -11.04 -3.24 1.36
N LYS A 52 -11.86 -4.25 1.09
CA LYS A 52 -13.19 -4.39 1.69
C LYS A 52 -13.14 -4.39 3.23
N GLU A 53 -12.17 -5.11 3.80
CA GLU A 53 -11.95 -5.19 5.24
C GLU A 53 -10.77 -4.30 5.69
N ALA A 54 -10.78 -3.03 5.26
CA ALA A 54 -9.66 -2.10 5.44
C ALA A 54 -9.19 -1.95 6.90
N ALA A 55 -10.11 -1.99 7.88
CA ALA A 55 -9.74 -1.93 9.29
C ALA A 55 -8.87 -3.14 9.72
N LYS A 56 -9.20 -4.35 9.26
CA LYS A 56 -8.40 -5.54 9.54
C LYS A 56 -7.05 -5.49 8.80
N ALA A 57 -7.05 -4.96 7.57
CA ALA A 57 -5.83 -4.81 6.80
C ALA A 57 -4.83 -3.85 7.47
N ILE A 58 -5.31 -2.75 8.03
CA ILE A 58 -4.48 -1.83 8.81
C ILE A 58 -3.77 -2.57 9.94
N GLU A 59 -4.49 -3.36 10.74
CA GLU A 59 -3.90 -4.11 11.85
C GLU A 59 -2.94 -5.21 11.38
N PHE A 60 -3.25 -5.88 10.27
CA PHE A 60 -2.34 -6.84 9.65
C PHE A 60 -1.03 -6.16 9.21
N TYR A 61 -1.10 -5.04 8.47
CA TYR A 61 0.10 -4.34 8.00
C TYR A 61 0.93 -3.76 9.15
N LYS A 62 0.28 -3.27 10.21
CA LYS A 62 0.98 -2.84 11.44
C LYS A 62 1.72 -4.00 12.11
N THR A 63 1.03 -5.11 12.28
CA THR A 63 1.58 -6.28 12.97
C THR A 63 2.65 -6.96 12.13
N VAL A 64 2.39 -7.20 10.86
CA VAL A 64 3.27 -7.98 9.98
C VAL A 64 4.42 -7.16 9.45
N PHE A 65 4.13 -6.03 8.79
CA PHE A 65 5.14 -5.23 8.09
C PHE A 65 5.67 -4.03 8.89
N GLY A 66 5.21 -3.88 10.14
CA GLY A 66 5.62 -2.73 10.98
C GLY A 66 5.08 -1.40 10.46
N ALA A 67 3.98 -1.42 9.73
CA ALA A 67 3.37 -0.20 9.21
C ALA A 67 2.93 0.73 10.34
N GLN A 68 3.16 2.03 10.17
CA GLN A 68 2.67 3.07 11.05
C GLN A 68 1.46 3.73 10.42
N GLN A 69 0.35 3.83 11.16
CA GLN A 69 -0.82 4.58 10.73
C GLN A 69 -0.55 6.07 10.88
N ILE A 70 -0.57 6.81 9.76
CA ILE A 70 -0.36 8.26 9.73
C ILE A 70 -1.69 8.98 9.94
N MET A 71 -2.71 8.54 9.20
CA MET A 71 -4.06 9.10 9.25
C MET A 71 -5.09 8.00 9.03
N ARG A 72 -6.30 8.22 9.57
CA ARG A 72 -7.48 7.39 9.30
C ARG A 72 -8.75 8.23 9.40
N LEU A 73 -9.64 8.03 8.45
CA LEU A 73 -10.98 8.63 8.41
C LEU A 73 -12.01 7.50 8.31
N ASP A 74 -12.81 7.35 9.33
CA ASP A 74 -13.90 6.38 9.33
C ASP A 74 -15.18 6.98 8.78
N MET A 75 -15.95 6.15 8.09
CA MET A 75 -17.28 6.47 7.60
C MET A 75 -18.31 6.32 8.72
N PRO A 76 -19.50 6.98 8.63
CA PRO A 76 -20.57 6.83 9.61
C PRO A 76 -21.04 5.39 9.82
N ASP A 77 -20.88 4.53 8.83
CA ASP A 77 -21.21 3.10 8.88
C ASP A 77 -20.10 2.21 9.47
N GLY A 78 -19.01 2.81 9.95
CA GLY A 78 -17.87 2.14 10.56
C GLY A 78 -16.83 1.59 9.57
N ARG A 79 -17.04 1.71 8.26
CA ARG A 79 -16.00 1.37 7.27
C ARG A 79 -14.87 2.42 7.29
N VAL A 80 -13.69 2.02 6.88
CA VAL A 80 -12.56 2.94 6.68
C VAL A 80 -12.73 3.64 5.33
N GLY A 81 -13.10 4.90 5.32
CA GLY A 81 -13.21 5.69 4.10
C GLY A 81 -11.84 6.02 3.51
N HIS A 82 -10.85 6.26 4.36
CA HIS A 82 -9.48 6.56 3.96
C HIS A 82 -8.51 6.29 5.10
N ALA A 83 -7.36 5.70 4.79
CA ALA A 83 -6.24 5.61 5.71
C ALA A 83 -4.91 5.76 4.98
N GLU A 84 -3.94 6.29 5.69
CA GLU A 84 -2.56 6.46 5.24
C GLU A 84 -1.63 5.70 6.17
N LEU A 85 -0.82 4.84 5.61
CA LEU A 85 0.17 4.05 6.32
C LEU A 85 1.56 4.30 5.77
N ARG A 86 2.57 4.00 6.60
CA ARG A 86 3.98 4.09 6.20
C ARG A 86 4.73 2.85 6.66
N ILE A 87 5.52 2.27 5.75
CA ILE A 87 6.51 1.23 6.04
C ILE A 87 7.88 1.81 5.71
N GLY A 88 8.77 1.93 6.70
CA GLY A 88 10.04 2.64 6.51
C GLY A 88 9.82 4.09 6.06
N ASP A 89 10.32 4.43 4.87
CA ASP A 89 10.16 5.73 4.23
C ASP A 89 8.98 5.81 3.25
N SER A 90 8.33 4.69 2.96
CA SER A 90 7.36 4.54 1.89
C SER A 90 5.94 4.63 2.42
N ALA A 91 5.19 5.63 1.95
CA ALA A 91 3.78 5.81 2.26
C ALA A 91 2.89 5.07 1.24
N PHE A 92 1.78 4.54 1.70
CA PHE A 92 0.69 4.04 0.88
C PHE A 92 -0.65 4.33 1.54
N MET A 93 -1.70 4.33 0.74
CA MET A 93 -3.05 4.66 1.16
C MET A 93 -3.95 3.45 0.98
N LEU A 94 -5.05 3.41 1.73
CA LEU A 94 -6.07 2.40 1.56
C LEU A 94 -7.45 2.91 2.01
N GLY A 95 -8.49 2.22 1.56
CA GLY A 95 -9.87 2.48 1.99
C GLY A 95 -10.80 1.35 1.57
N SER A 96 -11.97 1.31 2.20
CA SER A 96 -13.03 0.38 1.82
C SER A 96 -13.80 0.94 0.61
N PRO A 97 -13.71 0.29 -0.57
CA PRO A 97 -14.42 0.76 -1.75
C PRO A 97 -15.93 0.59 -1.60
N CYS A 98 -16.71 1.46 -2.26
CA CYS A 98 -18.15 1.30 -2.49
C CYS A 98 -18.42 0.87 -3.94
N GLU A 99 -19.68 0.61 -4.29
CA GLU A 99 -20.05 0.14 -5.63
C GLU A 99 -19.70 1.15 -6.73
N GLU A 100 -19.81 2.44 -6.44
CA GLU A 100 -19.49 3.54 -7.37
C GLU A 100 -17.99 3.90 -7.40
N SER A 101 -17.19 3.25 -6.57
CA SER A 101 -15.75 3.53 -6.49
C SER A 101 -15.04 3.09 -7.77
N ALA A 102 -14.13 3.93 -8.29
CA ALA A 102 -13.21 3.55 -9.35
C ALA A 102 -12.17 2.51 -8.91
N LEU A 103 -12.00 2.34 -7.59
CA LEU A 103 -11.06 1.41 -6.99
C LEU A 103 -11.82 0.24 -6.37
N HIS A 104 -11.42 -0.97 -6.72
CA HIS A 104 -12.01 -2.22 -6.22
C HIS A 104 -11.01 -3.01 -5.39
N SER A 105 -11.52 -3.83 -4.47
CA SER A 105 -10.69 -4.84 -3.80
C SER A 105 -10.31 -5.94 -4.80
N PRO A 106 -9.16 -6.60 -4.61
CA PRO A 106 -8.80 -7.78 -5.39
C PRO A 106 -9.94 -8.81 -5.41
N ASN A 107 -10.19 -9.39 -6.58
CA ASN A 107 -11.28 -10.33 -6.79
C ASN A 107 -10.74 -11.64 -7.38
N ASN A 108 -11.29 -12.79 -6.96
CA ASN A 108 -10.93 -14.13 -7.42
C ASN A 108 -9.42 -14.44 -7.36
N GLY A 109 -8.72 -13.88 -6.37
CA GLY A 109 -7.29 -14.09 -6.22
C GLY A 109 -6.41 -13.33 -7.21
N HIS A 110 -6.97 -12.38 -7.96
CA HIS A 110 -6.24 -11.58 -8.94
C HIS A 110 -6.12 -10.13 -8.49
N THR A 111 -4.95 -9.55 -8.74
CA THR A 111 -4.67 -8.13 -8.61
C THR A 111 -3.86 -7.68 -9.82
N SER A 112 -4.03 -6.43 -10.26
CA SER A 112 -3.26 -5.85 -11.35
C SER A 112 -1.99 -5.16 -10.89
N VAL A 113 -1.79 -5.03 -9.57
CA VAL A 113 -0.63 -4.37 -8.96
C VAL A 113 -0.06 -5.27 -7.86
N GLY A 114 1.23 -5.49 -7.88
CA GLY A 114 1.98 -6.08 -6.78
C GLY A 114 2.80 -5.02 -6.04
N LEU A 115 2.97 -5.20 -4.75
CA LEU A 115 3.78 -4.34 -3.91
C LEU A 115 5.13 -5.01 -3.66
N HIS A 116 6.23 -4.32 -3.95
CA HIS A 116 7.57 -4.82 -3.67
C HIS A 116 8.08 -4.18 -2.38
N LEU A 117 8.44 -5.02 -1.41
CA LEU A 117 8.90 -4.60 -0.09
C LEU A 117 10.31 -5.14 0.18
N TYR A 118 11.26 -4.24 0.30
CA TYR A 118 12.59 -4.58 0.80
C TYR A 118 12.62 -4.59 2.33
N VAL A 119 13.21 -5.65 2.89
CA VAL A 119 13.35 -5.87 4.34
C VAL A 119 14.77 -6.36 4.66
N GLU A 120 15.18 -6.24 5.91
CA GLU A 120 16.51 -6.70 6.36
C GLU A 120 16.63 -8.23 6.33
N ASP A 121 15.56 -8.95 6.69
CA ASP A 121 15.50 -10.42 6.71
C ASP A 121 14.19 -10.89 6.08
N VAL A 122 14.28 -11.30 4.81
CA VAL A 122 13.13 -11.78 4.05
C VAL A 122 12.54 -13.06 4.62
N ASP A 123 13.37 -13.99 5.12
CA ASP A 123 12.88 -15.27 5.63
C ASP A 123 12.04 -15.06 6.89
N ALA A 124 12.53 -14.27 7.85
CA ALA A 124 11.81 -13.93 9.07
C ALA A 124 10.53 -13.13 8.77
N GLN A 125 10.61 -12.13 7.88
CA GLN A 125 9.46 -11.31 7.50
C GLN A 125 8.40 -12.11 6.76
N TYR A 126 8.81 -12.99 5.86
CA TYR A 126 7.93 -13.87 5.11
C TYR A 126 7.19 -14.84 6.04
N GLN A 127 7.92 -15.51 6.96
CA GLN A 127 7.32 -16.43 7.92
C GLN A 127 6.29 -15.71 8.81
N LYS A 128 6.61 -14.52 9.30
CA LYS A 128 5.69 -13.70 10.08
C LYS A 128 4.38 -13.40 9.34
N ALA A 129 4.46 -13.14 8.03
CA ALA A 129 3.28 -12.91 7.21
C ALA A 129 2.43 -14.18 7.06
N ILE A 130 3.07 -15.34 6.85
CA ILE A 130 2.39 -16.63 6.75
C ILE A 130 1.69 -16.99 8.06
N ASP A 131 2.36 -16.81 9.19
CA ASP A 131 1.79 -17.08 10.52
C ASP A 131 0.57 -16.17 10.83
N ALA A 132 0.53 -14.99 10.20
CA ALA A 132 -0.59 -14.05 10.27
C ALA A 132 -1.69 -14.30 9.21
N GLY A 133 -1.60 -15.38 8.44
CA GLY A 133 -2.63 -15.81 7.50
C GLY A 133 -2.42 -15.40 6.03
N ALA A 134 -1.22 -14.96 5.64
CA ALA A 134 -0.91 -14.77 4.24
C ALA A 134 -0.74 -16.10 3.50
N GLU A 135 -1.11 -16.12 2.23
CA GLU A 135 -1.00 -17.29 1.35
C GLU A 135 0.38 -17.32 0.67
N ILE A 136 0.99 -18.49 0.60
CA ILE A 136 2.25 -18.71 -0.10
C ILE A 136 2.00 -18.74 -1.61
N ILE A 137 2.63 -17.83 -2.35
CA ILE A 137 2.73 -17.91 -3.81
C ILE A 137 4.07 -18.54 -4.20
N SER A 138 5.18 -17.99 -3.70
CA SER A 138 6.51 -18.59 -3.83
C SER A 138 7.33 -18.36 -2.56
N ARG A 139 8.02 -19.40 -2.09
CA ARG A 139 8.89 -19.30 -0.91
C ARG A 139 10.14 -18.47 -1.21
N PRO A 140 10.76 -17.85 -0.20
CA PRO A 140 12.00 -17.13 -0.37
C PRO A 140 13.10 -18.02 -0.99
N SER A 141 13.70 -17.53 -2.06
CA SER A 141 14.85 -18.16 -2.72
C SER A 141 15.78 -17.10 -3.29
N ASP A 142 17.05 -17.48 -3.48
CA ASP A 142 18.04 -16.59 -4.04
C ASP A 142 17.78 -16.44 -5.56
N GLN A 143 17.74 -15.20 -6.00
CA GLN A 143 17.40 -14.84 -7.36
C GLN A 143 18.65 -14.47 -8.16
N PHE A 144 18.64 -14.73 -9.46
CA PHE A 144 19.78 -14.44 -10.33
C PHE A 144 20.19 -12.96 -10.35
N TYR A 145 19.26 -12.07 -10.01
CA TYR A 145 19.49 -10.62 -9.99
C TYR A 145 20.03 -10.09 -8.66
N GLY A 146 20.35 -10.97 -7.71
CA GLY A 146 21.07 -10.62 -6.48
C GLY A 146 20.22 -10.44 -5.24
N ASP A 147 18.91 -10.61 -5.31
CA ASP A 147 18.04 -10.60 -4.15
C ASP A 147 17.74 -12.02 -3.66
N ARG A 148 17.43 -12.15 -2.38
CA ARG A 148 16.66 -13.25 -1.86
C ARG A 148 15.22 -12.79 -1.72
N SER A 149 14.28 -13.40 -2.43
CA SER A 149 12.89 -12.93 -2.48
C SER A 149 11.86 -14.06 -2.47
N GLY A 150 10.70 -13.77 -1.88
CA GLY A 150 9.52 -14.61 -1.91
C GLY A 150 8.28 -13.78 -2.25
N THR A 151 7.23 -14.47 -2.71
CA THR A 151 5.96 -13.82 -3.05
C THR A 151 4.85 -14.42 -2.20
N LEU A 152 4.03 -13.57 -1.62
CA LEU A 152 2.86 -13.94 -0.85
C LEU A 152 1.64 -13.13 -1.27
N ARG A 153 0.46 -13.65 -0.92
CA ARG A 153 -0.79 -12.91 -0.99
C ARG A 153 -1.28 -12.65 0.42
N ASP A 154 -1.57 -11.39 0.73
CA ASP A 154 -2.16 -11.05 2.03
C ASP A 154 -3.62 -11.56 2.14
N PRO A 155 -4.21 -11.61 3.35
CA PRO A 155 -5.59 -12.08 3.55
C PRO A 155 -6.65 -11.25 2.81
N PHE A 156 -6.27 -10.11 2.24
CA PHE A 156 -7.16 -9.19 1.53
C PHE A 156 -7.00 -9.26 0.01
N GLY A 157 -6.11 -10.15 -0.47
CA GLY A 157 -5.90 -10.45 -1.88
C GLY A 157 -4.79 -9.67 -2.58
N HIS A 158 -4.09 -8.77 -1.90
CA HIS A 158 -2.95 -8.06 -2.48
C HIS A 158 -1.69 -8.91 -2.49
N VAL A 159 -0.93 -8.80 -3.59
CA VAL A 159 0.32 -9.54 -3.78
C VAL A 159 1.51 -8.70 -3.32
N TRP A 160 2.37 -9.32 -2.52
CA TRP A 160 3.59 -8.74 -2.00
C TRP A 160 4.80 -9.55 -2.45
N PHE A 161 5.77 -8.86 -3.05
CA PHE A 161 7.11 -9.38 -3.31
C PHE A 161 7.99 -8.90 -2.16
N VAL A 162 8.39 -9.82 -1.29
CA VAL A 162 9.22 -9.47 -0.12
C VAL A 162 10.64 -9.89 -0.43
N ALA A 163 11.61 -9.00 -0.26
CA ALA A 163 12.98 -9.22 -0.67
C ALA A 163 14.01 -8.64 0.30
N THR A 164 15.19 -9.26 0.31
CA THR A 164 16.42 -8.73 0.91
C THR A 164 17.49 -8.75 -0.17
N GLN A 165 18.13 -7.62 -0.45
CA GLN A 165 19.26 -7.56 -1.36
C GLN A 165 20.47 -8.29 -0.74
N LYS A 166 21.01 -9.30 -1.44
CA LYS A 166 22.19 -10.08 -1.03
C LYS A 166 23.43 -9.68 -1.78
N GLU A 167 23.27 -9.29 -3.04
CA GLU A 167 24.39 -8.90 -3.91
C GLU A 167 24.03 -7.58 -4.62
N SER A 168 25.01 -6.69 -4.73
CA SER A 168 24.91 -5.49 -5.58
C SER A 168 25.50 -5.79 -6.94
N LEU A 169 24.68 -6.05 -7.93
CA LEU A 169 25.08 -6.43 -9.28
C LEU A 169 24.88 -5.28 -10.26
N SER A 170 25.80 -5.17 -11.24
CA SER A 170 25.60 -4.29 -12.38
C SER A 170 24.53 -4.85 -13.33
N GLU A 171 23.94 -3.98 -14.15
CA GLU A 171 22.96 -4.38 -15.17
C GLU A 171 23.52 -5.48 -16.10
N ASP A 172 24.80 -5.39 -16.50
CA ASP A 172 25.44 -6.37 -17.35
C ASP A 172 25.61 -7.73 -16.68
N GLN A 173 25.93 -7.75 -15.38
CA GLN A 173 26.01 -8.99 -14.61
C GLN A 173 24.63 -9.65 -14.49
N ILE A 174 23.57 -8.87 -14.26
CA ILE A 174 22.20 -9.37 -14.22
C ILE A 174 21.80 -9.97 -15.57
N LYS A 175 22.09 -9.27 -16.68
CA LYS A 175 21.83 -9.77 -18.05
C LYS A 175 22.56 -11.05 -18.37
N GLN A 176 23.83 -11.16 -17.95
CA GLN A 176 24.62 -12.38 -18.14
C GLN A 176 24.04 -13.58 -17.37
N ARG A 177 23.66 -13.38 -16.11
CA ARG A 177 23.03 -14.42 -15.28
C ARG A 177 21.68 -14.85 -15.85
N ALA A 178 20.85 -13.90 -16.29
CA ALA A 178 19.58 -14.19 -16.95
C ALA A 178 19.75 -15.03 -18.22
N LYS A 179 20.73 -14.67 -19.07
CA LYS A 179 21.03 -15.42 -20.29
C LYS A 179 21.47 -16.86 -20.00
N ALA A 180 22.29 -17.05 -18.97
CA ALA A 180 22.73 -18.39 -18.57
C ALA A 180 21.55 -19.27 -18.08
N LEU A 181 20.61 -18.70 -17.38
CA LEU A 181 19.39 -19.39 -16.92
C LEU A 181 18.50 -19.84 -18.08
N PHE A 182 18.26 -18.98 -19.06
CA PHE A 182 17.42 -19.29 -20.23
C PHE A 182 18.05 -20.29 -21.20
N GLN A 183 19.38 -20.52 -21.12
CA GLN A 183 20.06 -21.55 -21.93
C GLN A 183 20.01 -22.95 -21.30
N GLN A 184 19.60 -23.05 -20.02
CA GLN A 184 19.50 -24.32 -19.30
C GLN A 184 18.06 -24.85 -19.23
N SER A 185 17.08 -24.07 -19.69
CA SER A 185 15.65 -24.41 -19.77
C SER A 185 15.30 -24.95 -21.15
#